data_659db40a6aad2aa27747a8398aba6064
#
_entry.id   659db40a6aad2aa27747a8398aba6064
#
_cell.length_a   1.000
_cell.length_b   1.000
_cell.length_c   1.000
_cell.angle_alpha   90.00
_cell.angle_beta   90.00
_cell.angle_gamma   90.00
#
_symmetry.space_group_name_H-M   'P 1'
#
loop_
_entity.id
_entity.type
_entity.pdbx_description
1 polymer ?
#
loop_
_entity_poly.entity_id
_entity_poly.type
_entity_poly.pdbx_seq_one_letter_code
_entity_poly.pdbx_strand_id
1 'polypeptide(L)'
;IRRFSETIMELSRGELLEISAAFQANFDHNNYLERIYLKTGSLFSTAGESGAVLSGIDEEQVSALKTFSYKLGMAFQVIDDILDFEGDEKTLGKPVGNDLLNGIITLPVIYASDNPRFETLIDYFFADKSNIEIHSELIKLINDTNSIERSYGYAQGLINEAKKQLLLLPATKT
;
A
#
# COMPACT_ATOMS: atom_id res chain seq x y z
N ILE A 1 0.94 -25.06 -8.35
CA ILE A 1 -0.08 -25.28 -7.30
C ILE A 1 0.43 -24.75 -5.94
N ARG A 2 1.60 -25.22 -5.46
CA ARG A 2 2.11 -24.84 -4.12
C ARG A 2 2.19 -23.32 -3.91
N ARG A 3 2.87 -22.57 -4.80
CA ARG A 3 3.01 -21.10 -4.67
C ARG A 3 1.65 -20.40 -4.62
N PHE A 4 0.68 -20.88 -5.41
CA PHE A 4 -0.67 -20.31 -5.42
C PHE A 4 -1.40 -20.53 -4.09
N SER A 5 -1.26 -21.71 -3.48
CA SER A 5 -1.83 -21.97 -2.15
C SER A 5 -1.19 -21.11 -1.05
N GLU A 6 0.13 -20.90 -1.12
CA GLU A 6 0.85 -19.99 -0.23
C GLU A 6 0.32 -18.55 -0.36
N THR A 7 0.06 -18.09 -1.59
CA THR A 7 -0.50 -16.75 -1.84
C THR A 7 -1.90 -16.58 -1.26
N ILE A 8 -2.77 -17.60 -1.38
CA ILE A 8 -4.09 -17.55 -0.75
C ILE A 8 -3.96 -17.38 0.78
N MET A 9 -3.02 -18.09 1.40
CA MET A 9 -2.75 -17.95 2.83
C MET A 9 -2.20 -16.55 3.17
N GLU A 10 -1.29 -16.01 2.34
CA GLU A 10 -0.75 -14.66 2.48
C GLU A 10 -1.87 -13.62 2.42
N LEU A 11 -2.75 -13.69 1.41
CA LEU A 11 -3.90 -12.79 1.27
C LEU A 11 -4.85 -12.86 2.48
N SER A 12 -5.20 -14.08 2.92
CA SER A 12 -6.05 -14.27 4.09
C SER A 12 -5.42 -13.71 5.37
N ARG A 13 -4.11 -13.90 5.54
CA ARG A 13 -3.36 -13.32 6.66
C ARG A 13 -3.33 -11.78 6.59
N GLY A 14 -3.16 -11.21 5.39
CA GLY A 14 -3.18 -9.76 5.18
C GLY A 14 -4.51 -9.14 5.60
N GLU A 15 -5.62 -9.75 5.22
CA GLU A 15 -6.97 -9.32 5.62
C GLU A 15 -7.17 -9.39 7.14
N LEU A 16 -6.76 -10.50 7.77
CA LEU A 16 -6.85 -10.65 9.23
C LEU A 16 -5.99 -9.60 9.97
N LEU A 17 -4.79 -9.32 9.47
CA LEU A 17 -3.93 -8.27 10.04
C LEU A 17 -4.57 -6.89 9.93
N GLU A 18 -5.19 -6.56 8.80
CA GLU A 18 -5.88 -5.29 8.60
C GLU A 18 -7.05 -5.13 9.58
N ILE A 19 -7.90 -6.15 9.68
CA ILE A 19 -9.03 -6.16 10.62
C ILE A 19 -8.54 -6.02 12.08
N SER A 20 -7.47 -6.74 12.44
CA SER A 20 -6.94 -6.70 13.81
C SER A 20 -6.24 -5.39 14.15
N ALA A 21 -5.68 -4.69 13.17
CA ALA A 21 -5.01 -3.41 13.34
C ALA A 21 -5.95 -2.21 13.25
N ALA A 22 -7.21 -2.40 12.83
CA ALA A 22 -8.17 -1.32 12.70
C ALA A 22 -8.39 -0.59 14.04
N PHE A 23 -8.38 0.74 13.98
CA PHE A 23 -8.52 1.63 15.13
C PHE A 23 -7.40 1.49 16.18
N GLN A 24 -6.22 1.01 15.77
CA GLN A 24 -5.01 1.06 16.57
C GLN A 24 -4.08 2.12 15.98
N ALA A 25 -3.69 3.11 16.79
CA ALA A 25 -2.76 4.17 16.38
C ALA A 25 -1.33 3.62 16.27
N ASN A 26 -1.09 2.79 15.25
CA ASN A 26 0.21 2.19 14.97
C ASN A 26 0.80 2.77 13.69
N PHE A 27 1.81 3.61 13.82
CA PHE A 27 2.50 4.31 12.72
C PHE A 27 3.78 3.61 12.27
N ASP A 28 3.96 2.33 12.63
CA ASP A 28 5.15 1.56 12.21
C ASP A 28 5.10 1.27 10.70
N HIS A 29 6.09 1.80 9.99
CA HIS A 29 6.24 1.66 8.55
C HIS A 29 6.41 0.19 8.11
N ASN A 30 7.08 -0.65 8.92
CA ASN A 30 7.28 -2.06 8.57
C ASN A 30 5.98 -2.85 8.70
N ASN A 31 5.15 -2.56 9.70
CA ASN A 31 3.83 -3.15 9.85
C ASN A 31 2.92 -2.80 8.65
N TYR A 32 2.97 -1.55 8.19
CA TYR A 32 2.28 -1.13 6.98
C TYR A 32 2.77 -1.91 5.75
N LEU A 33 4.10 -1.99 5.54
CA LEU A 33 4.67 -2.72 4.39
C LEU A 33 4.34 -4.21 4.41
N GLU A 34 4.37 -4.86 5.58
CA GLU A 34 3.95 -6.27 5.70
C GLU A 34 2.49 -6.44 5.29
N ARG A 35 1.61 -5.57 5.76
CA ARG A 35 0.18 -5.63 5.45
C ARG A 35 -0.10 -5.48 3.96
N ILE A 36 0.45 -4.46 3.30
CA ILE A 36 0.23 -4.24 1.87
C ILE A 36 0.91 -5.29 0.99
N TYR A 37 2.04 -5.88 1.46
CA TYR A 37 2.62 -7.04 0.80
C TYR A 37 1.64 -8.22 0.83
N LEU A 38 1.15 -8.59 2.00
CA LEU A 38 0.27 -9.74 2.16
C LEU A 38 -1.05 -9.56 1.39
N LYS A 39 -1.65 -8.37 1.44
CA LYS A 39 -2.94 -8.07 0.82
C LYS A 39 -2.87 -7.90 -0.70
N THR A 40 -1.77 -7.36 -1.23
CA THR A 40 -1.66 -6.97 -2.65
C THR A 40 -0.37 -7.47 -3.29
N GLY A 41 0.78 -7.14 -2.71
CA GLY A 41 2.11 -7.42 -3.29
C GLY A 41 2.36 -8.90 -3.55
N SER A 42 1.87 -9.78 -2.68
CA SER A 42 2.02 -11.24 -2.80
C SER A 42 1.36 -11.80 -4.06
N LEU A 43 0.17 -11.31 -4.41
CA LEU A 43 -0.55 -11.73 -5.62
C LEU A 43 0.17 -11.27 -6.89
N PHE A 44 0.61 -10.01 -6.94
CA PHE A 44 1.41 -9.49 -8.05
C PHE A 44 2.70 -10.30 -8.23
N SER A 45 3.43 -10.52 -7.13
CA SER A 45 4.67 -11.31 -7.12
C SER A 45 4.44 -12.72 -7.66
N THR A 46 3.38 -13.38 -7.20
CA THR A 46 3.02 -14.75 -7.63
C THR A 46 2.62 -14.79 -9.11
N ALA A 47 1.89 -13.80 -9.59
CA ALA A 47 1.51 -13.72 -11.00
C ALA A 47 2.75 -13.60 -11.90
N GLY A 48 3.68 -12.69 -11.56
CA GLY A 48 4.92 -12.51 -12.31
C GLY A 48 5.81 -13.74 -12.28
N GLU A 49 6.03 -14.32 -11.09
CA GLU A 49 6.82 -15.55 -10.91
C GLU A 49 6.22 -16.71 -11.70
N SER A 50 4.91 -16.93 -11.59
CA SER A 50 4.25 -18.06 -12.26
C SER A 50 4.27 -17.92 -13.79
N GLY A 51 4.01 -16.70 -14.31
CA GLY A 51 4.09 -16.42 -15.74
C GLY A 51 5.51 -16.67 -16.28
N ALA A 52 6.54 -16.22 -15.55
CA ALA A 52 7.93 -16.41 -15.89
C ALA A 52 8.32 -17.91 -15.94
N VAL A 53 7.98 -18.66 -14.89
CA VAL A 53 8.24 -20.11 -14.82
C VAL A 53 7.56 -20.86 -15.98
N LEU A 54 6.30 -20.53 -16.27
CA LEU A 54 5.54 -21.17 -17.37
C LEU A 54 6.10 -20.82 -18.76
N SER A 55 6.77 -19.67 -18.89
CA SER A 55 7.43 -19.26 -20.14
C SER A 55 8.74 -19.99 -20.40
N GLY A 56 9.26 -20.77 -19.43
CA GLY A 56 10.47 -21.56 -19.58
C GLY A 56 11.77 -20.74 -19.65
N ILE A 57 11.74 -19.50 -19.16
CA ILE A 57 12.94 -18.64 -19.05
C ILE A 57 13.82 -19.10 -17.89
N ASP A 58 15.07 -18.63 -17.85
CA ASP A 58 16.03 -19.02 -16.82
C ASP A 58 15.67 -18.47 -15.41
N GLU A 59 16.32 -19.00 -14.38
CA GLU A 59 16.05 -18.67 -12.99
C GLU A 59 16.33 -17.19 -12.66
N GLU A 60 17.33 -16.58 -13.30
CA GLU A 60 17.64 -15.15 -13.09
C GLU A 60 16.52 -14.28 -13.62
N GLN A 61 16.01 -14.58 -14.80
CA GLN A 61 14.87 -13.88 -15.41
C GLN A 61 13.57 -14.10 -14.62
N VAL A 62 13.34 -15.32 -14.10
CA VAL A 62 12.20 -15.61 -13.19
C VAL A 62 12.29 -14.74 -11.95
N SER A 63 13.48 -14.66 -11.32
CA SER A 63 13.71 -13.84 -10.12
C SER A 63 13.50 -12.34 -10.41
N ALA A 64 13.95 -11.87 -11.56
CA ALA A 64 13.78 -10.50 -12.01
C ALA A 64 12.29 -10.14 -12.18
N LEU A 65 11.51 -10.99 -12.87
CA LEU A 65 10.07 -10.78 -13.07
C LEU A 65 9.28 -10.88 -11.76
N LYS A 66 9.65 -11.78 -10.86
CA LYS A 66 9.08 -11.86 -9.52
C LYS A 66 9.30 -10.55 -8.77
N THR A 67 10.54 -10.05 -8.74
CA THR A 67 10.90 -8.82 -8.04
C THR A 67 10.25 -7.59 -8.69
N PHE A 68 10.22 -7.52 -10.01
CA PHE A 68 9.47 -6.49 -10.75
C PHE A 68 8.01 -6.44 -10.31
N SER A 69 7.34 -7.59 -10.37
CA SER A 69 5.90 -7.68 -10.05
C SER A 69 5.62 -7.37 -8.58
N TYR A 70 6.48 -7.83 -7.67
CA TYR A 70 6.42 -7.47 -6.25
C TYR A 70 6.47 -5.95 -6.06
N LYS A 71 7.48 -5.29 -6.63
CA LYS A 71 7.66 -3.83 -6.48
C LYS A 71 6.51 -3.05 -7.11
N LEU A 72 6.00 -3.53 -8.26
CA LEU A 72 4.83 -2.96 -8.92
C LEU A 72 3.58 -3.09 -8.04
N GLY A 73 3.32 -4.26 -7.44
CA GLY A 73 2.19 -4.49 -6.56
C GLY A 73 2.24 -3.62 -5.30
N MET A 74 3.43 -3.44 -4.71
CA MET A 74 3.62 -2.54 -3.57
C MET A 74 3.36 -1.09 -3.97
N ALA A 75 3.90 -0.64 -5.10
CA ALA A 75 3.66 0.73 -5.59
C ALA A 75 2.17 0.96 -5.92
N PHE A 76 1.50 -0.03 -6.49
CA PHE A 76 0.08 0.03 -6.79
C PHE A 76 -0.74 0.29 -5.52
N GLN A 77 -0.47 -0.46 -4.42
CA GLN A 77 -1.18 -0.26 -3.16
C GLN A 77 -0.89 1.11 -2.55
N VAL A 78 0.37 1.57 -2.57
CA VAL A 78 0.70 2.93 -2.07
C VAL A 78 -0.05 4.00 -2.84
N ILE A 79 -0.21 3.86 -4.16
CA ILE A 79 -0.99 4.81 -4.97
C ILE A 79 -2.48 4.72 -4.62
N ASP A 80 -3.03 3.53 -4.44
CA ASP A 80 -4.43 3.35 -4.00
C ASP A 80 -4.69 4.06 -2.67
N ASP A 81 -3.80 3.91 -1.70
CA ASP A 81 -3.85 4.58 -0.41
C ASP A 81 -3.75 6.12 -0.51
N ILE A 82 -2.98 6.66 -1.46
CA ILE A 82 -2.90 8.10 -1.73
C ILE A 82 -4.21 8.63 -2.33
N LEU A 83 -4.76 7.89 -3.30
CA LEU A 83 -6.00 8.29 -3.98
C LEU A 83 -7.20 8.37 -3.04
N ASP A 84 -7.19 7.65 -1.92
CA ASP A 84 -8.19 7.76 -0.87
C ASP A 84 -8.25 9.17 -0.26
N PHE A 85 -7.14 9.92 -0.27
CA PHE A 85 -7.06 11.31 0.23
C PHE A 85 -7.20 12.37 -0.87
N GLU A 86 -6.86 12.08 -2.12
CA GLU A 86 -6.92 13.03 -3.23
C GLU A 86 -8.23 12.94 -4.05
N GLY A 87 -9.02 11.92 -3.80
CA GLY A 87 -10.25 11.69 -4.53
C GLY A 87 -11.34 12.72 -4.23
N ASP A 88 -12.17 13.06 -5.23
CA ASP A 88 -13.40 13.82 -5.04
C ASP A 88 -14.54 12.85 -4.71
N GLU A 89 -15.27 13.11 -3.61
CA GLU A 89 -16.41 12.30 -3.16
C GLU A 89 -17.43 12.03 -4.28
N LYS A 90 -17.63 13.01 -5.18
CA LYS A 90 -18.56 12.88 -6.31
C LYS A 90 -18.08 11.89 -7.38
N THR A 91 -16.78 11.77 -7.53
CA THR A 91 -16.14 10.90 -8.52
C THR A 91 -15.92 9.49 -7.96
N LEU A 92 -15.52 9.38 -6.70
CA LEU A 92 -15.23 8.11 -6.04
C LEU A 92 -16.46 7.41 -5.47
N GLY A 93 -17.55 8.14 -5.19
CA GLY A 93 -18.76 7.62 -4.56
C GLY A 93 -18.55 7.21 -3.09
N LYS A 94 -17.42 7.57 -2.49
CA LYS A 94 -17.05 7.34 -1.08
C LYS A 94 -16.42 8.61 -0.48
N PRO A 95 -16.50 8.79 0.85
CA PRO A 95 -15.87 9.92 1.54
C PRO A 95 -14.36 9.93 1.34
N VAL A 96 -13.76 11.12 1.32
CA VAL A 96 -12.30 11.30 1.34
C VAL A 96 -11.75 10.76 2.67
N GLY A 97 -10.65 10.00 2.63
CA GLY A 97 -10.06 9.35 3.79
C GLY A 97 -10.92 8.21 4.34
N ASN A 98 -11.60 7.48 3.45
CA ASN A 98 -12.44 6.35 3.83
C ASN A 98 -11.68 5.25 4.59
N ASP A 99 -10.40 5.02 4.26
CA ASP A 99 -9.56 4.08 4.99
C ASP A 99 -9.37 4.52 6.44
N LEU A 100 -9.11 5.81 6.66
CA LEU A 100 -9.00 6.38 8.00
C LEU A 100 -10.33 6.31 8.77
N LEU A 101 -11.48 6.52 8.11
CA LEU A 101 -12.80 6.32 8.70
C LEU A 101 -13.00 4.88 9.19
N ASN A 102 -12.43 3.91 8.49
CA ASN A 102 -12.45 2.49 8.86
C ASN A 102 -11.33 2.11 9.85
N GLY A 103 -10.56 3.09 10.33
CA GLY A 103 -9.47 2.89 11.30
C GLY A 103 -8.19 2.33 10.70
N ILE A 104 -8.05 2.37 9.36
CA ILE A 104 -6.87 1.84 8.65
C ILE A 104 -5.83 2.94 8.54
N ILE A 105 -4.65 2.69 9.11
CA ILE A 105 -3.49 3.59 9.03
C ILE A 105 -2.71 3.24 7.74
N THR A 106 -2.72 4.19 6.78
CA THR A 106 -2.02 4.06 5.50
C THR A 106 -0.78 4.95 5.43
N LEU A 107 0.01 4.87 4.37
CA LEU A 107 1.30 5.58 4.28
C LEU A 107 1.19 7.10 4.44
N PRO A 108 0.21 7.80 3.83
CA PRO A 108 0.01 9.22 4.08
C PRO A 108 -0.24 9.55 5.56
N VAL A 109 -0.99 8.71 6.27
CA VAL A 109 -1.27 8.86 7.70
C VAL A 109 0.01 8.66 8.53
N ILE A 110 0.82 7.64 8.19
CA ILE A 110 2.11 7.39 8.85
C ILE A 110 3.04 8.60 8.71
N TYR A 111 3.13 9.19 7.51
CA TYR A 111 3.97 10.36 7.33
C TYR A 111 3.41 11.64 7.98
N ALA A 112 2.09 11.76 8.11
CA ALA A 112 1.47 12.88 8.82
C ALA A 112 1.69 12.79 10.34
N SER A 113 1.93 11.61 10.90
CA SER A 113 2.21 11.42 12.34
C SER A 113 3.54 12.03 12.79
N ASP A 114 4.43 12.45 11.89
CA ASP A 114 5.59 13.28 12.23
C ASP A 114 5.18 14.62 12.89
N ASN A 115 3.90 15.05 12.71
CA ASN A 115 3.33 16.20 13.40
C ASN A 115 2.79 15.76 14.77
N PRO A 116 3.31 16.28 15.91
CA PRO A 116 2.90 15.86 17.26
C PRO A 116 1.39 16.03 17.54
N ARG A 117 0.73 16.98 16.87
CA ARG A 117 -0.72 17.20 17.01
C ARG A 117 -1.53 16.06 16.38
N PHE A 118 -0.97 15.39 15.38
CA PHE A 118 -1.67 14.36 14.62
C PHE A 118 -1.98 13.13 15.49
N GLU A 119 -1.00 12.64 16.26
CA GLU A 119 -1.20 11.50 17.16
C GLU A 119 -2.32 11.73 18.17
N THR A 120 -2.35 12.92 18.77
CA THR A 120 -3.43 13.29 19.71
C THR A 120 -4.81 13.28 19.05
N LEU A 121 -4.92 13.79 17.83
CA LEU A 121 -6.19 13.82 17.10
C LEU A 121 -6.66 12.42 16.67
N ILE A 122 -5.74 11.54 16.28
CA ILE A 122 -6.04 10.13 15.96
C ILE A 122 -6.62 9.43 17.17
N ASP A 123 -6.02 9.59 18.36
CA ASP A 123 -6.52 8.97 19.58
C ASP A 123 -7.94 9.43 19.91
N TYR A 124 -8.22 10.74 19.80
CA TYR A 124 -9.57 11.26 19.97
C TYR A 124 -10.54 10.73 18.91
N PHE A 125 -10.13 10.68 17.67
CA PHE A 125 -10.97 10.15 16.59
C PHE A 125 -11.29 8.67 16.77
N PHE A 126 -10.33 7.86 17.17
CA PHE A 126 -10.53 6.42 17.40
C PHE A 126 -11.38 6.15 18.66
N ALA A 127 -11.38 7.07 19.63
CA ALA A 127 -12.27 7.01 20.79
C ALA A 127 -13.72 7.39 20.43
N ASP A 128 -13.93 8.34 19.51
CA ASP A 128 -15.24 8.77 19.03
C ASP A 128 -15.25 8.91 17.49
N LYS A 129 -15.54 7.81 16.81
CA LYS A 129 -15.58 7.70 15.35
C LYS A 129 -16.67 8.52 14.67
N SER A 130 -17.65 9.02 15.43
CA SER A 130 -18.75 9.86 14.93
C SER A 130 -18.35 11.33 14.80
N ASN A 131 -17.18 11.71 15.29
CA ASN A 131 -16.70 13.09 15.31
C ASN A 131 -16.15 13.51 13.93
N ILE A 132 -17.06 14.00 13.09
CA ILE A 132 -16.76 14.45 11.72
C ILE A 132 -15.79 15.65 11.71
N GLU A 133 -15.82 16.50 12.76
CA GLU A 133 -14.94 17.65 12.84
C GLU A 133 -13.49 17.22 13.01
N ILE A 134 -13.21 16.25 13.90
CA ILE A 134 -11.87 15.69 14.09
C ILE A 134 -11.41 14.98 12.81
N HIS A 135 -12.28 14.20 12.16
CA HIS A 135 -11.94 13.56 10.88
C HIS A 135 -11.54 14.60 9.83
N SER A 136 -12.33 15.66 9.66
CA SER A 136 -12.03 16.74 8.70
C SER A 136 -10.71 17.45 9.03
N GLU A 137 -10.40 17.63 10.33
CA GLU A 137 -9.13 18.20 10.76
C GLU A 137 -7.93 17.29 10.44
N LEU A 138 -8.09 15.98 10.64
CA LEU A 138 -7.07 14.98 10.27
C LEU A 138 -6.80 14.99 8.76
N ILE A 139 -7.85 14.98 7.93
CA ILE A 139 -7.71 15.07 6.47
C ILE A 139 -6.98 16.36 6.07
N LYS A 140 -7.34 17.47 6.70
CA LYS A 140 -6.65 18.75 6.44
C LYS A 140 -5.17 18.67 6.80
N LEU A 141 -4.81 18.11 7.96
CA LEU A 141 -3.41 17.94 8.36
C LEU A 141 -2.63 17.06 7.40
N ILE A 142 -3.23 15.97 6.89
CA ILE A 142 -2.61 15.11 5.88
C ILE A 142 -2.31 15.90 4.61
N ASN A 143 -3.26 16.73 4.15
CA ASN A 143 -3.10 17.53 2.93
C ASN A 143 -2.17 18.74 3.12
N ASP A 144 -2.16 19.36 4.31
CA ASP A 144 -1.33 20.52 4.63
C ASP A 144 0.16 20.14 4.91
N THR A 145 0.42 18.86 5.17
CA THR A 145 1.79 18.32 5.30
C THR A 145 2.31 17.82 3.96
N ASN A 146 3.58 17.52 3.88
CA ASN A 146 4.17 16.87 2.69
C ASN A 146 3.98 15.35 2.68
N SER A 147 3.02 14.81 3.45
CA SER A 147 2.81 13.37 3.61
C SER A 147 2.37 12.69 2.31
N ILE A 148 1.49 13.33 1.55
CA ILE A 148 1.05 12.86 0.23
C ILE A 148 2.24 12.84 -0.75
N GLU A 149 3.00 13.94 -0.84
CA GLU A 149 4.17 14.03 -1.72
C GLU A 149 5.24 13.00 -1.35
N ARG A 150 5.50 12.79 -0.05
CA ARG A 150 6.42 11.75 0.43
C ARG A 150 5.95 10.35 0.04
N SER A 151 4.65 10.09 0.10
CA SER A 151 4.05 8.82 -0.29
C SER A 151 4.21 8.58 -1.79
N TYR A 152 4.00 9.59 -2.63
CA TYR A 152 4.31 9.52 -4.06
C TYR A 152 5.80 9.26 -4.32
N GLY A 153 6.69 9.93 -3.58
CA GLY A 153 8.14 9.70 -3.66
C GLY A 153 8.50 8.25 -3.35
N TYR A 154 7.86 7.65 -2.33
CA TYR A 154 8.04 6.25 -1.99
C TYR A 154 7.57 5.31 -3.11
N ALA A 155 6.35 5.52 -3.63
CA ALA A 155 5.82 4.75 -4.77
C ALA A 155 6.73 4.85 -6.01
N GLN A 156 7.22 6.05 -6.32
CA GLN A 156 8.15 6.27 -7.44
C GLN A 156 9.47 5.54 -7.24
N GLY A 157 9.97 5.47 -6.01
CA GLY A 157 11.14 4.66 -5.63
C GLY A 157 10.93 3.18 -5.97
N LEU A 158 9.80 2.62 -5.56
CA LEU A 158 9.42 1.22 -5.87
C LEU A 158 9.33 0.97 -7.39
N ILE A 159 8.74 1.88 -8.15
CA ILE A 159 8.64 1.79 -9.62
C ILE A 159 10.03 1.85 -10.27
N ASN A 160 10.92 2.70 -9.77
CA ASN A 160 12.28 2.79 -10.29
C ASN A 160 13.07 1.49 -10.03
N GLU A 161 12.89 0.89 -8.85
CA GLU A 161 13.46 -0.41 -8.53
C GLU A 161 12.87 -1.53 -9.40
N ALA A 162 11.56 -1.52 -9.64
CA ALA A 162 10.90 -2.45 -10.55
C ALA A 162 11.49 -2.34 -11.97
N LYS A 163 11.59 -1.13 -12.53
CA LYS A 163 12.14 -0.91 -13.87
C LYS A 163 13.56 -1.45 -14.04
N LYS A 164 14.40 -1.37 -12.99
CA LYS A 164 15.76 -1.95 -13.05
C LYS A 164 15.75 -3.45 -13.29
N GLN A 165 14.75 -4.18 -12.79
CA GLN A 165 14.64 -5.62 -12.99
C GLN A 165 14.38 -5.98 -14.47
N LEU A 166 13.67 -5.11 -15.20
CA LEU A 166 13.41 -5.33 -16.63
C LEU A 166 14.68 -5.27 -17.49
N LEU A 167 15.75 -4.62 -17.00
CA LEU A 167 17.03 -4.56 -17.69
C LEU A 167 17.77 -5.92 -17.71
N LEU A 168 17.37 -6.86 -16.85
CA LEU A 168 17.89 -8.23 -16.81
C LEU A 168 17.21 -9.16 -17.83
N LEU A 169 16.15 -8.68 -18.48
CA LEU A 169 15.44 -9.45 -19.49
C LEU A 169 16.02 -9.18 -20.90
N PRO A 170 15.97 -10.16 -21.80
CA PRO A 170 16.42 -9.97 -23.15
C PRO A 170 15.56 -8.93 -23.87
N ALA A 171 16.21 -8.04 -24.63
CA ALA A 171 15.51 -7.07 -25.47
C ALA A 171 14.76 -7.82 -26.59
N THR A 172 13.43 -7.91 -26.48
CA THR A 172 12.59 -8.41 -27.57
C THR A 172 12.25 -7.28 -28.53
N LYS A 173 12.44 -7.52 -29.84
CA LYS A 173 11.90 -6.61 -30.86
C LYS A 173 10.38 -6.81 -30.89
N THR A 174 9.64 -5.80 -30.45
CA THR A 174 8.21 -5.66 -30.76
C THR A 174 8.04 -5.15 -32.18
#